data_f85ab02afa0bf49ae4ef810defb969ec
#
_entry.id   f85ab02afa0bf49ae4ef810defb969ec
#
_cell.length_a   1.000
_cell.length_b   1.000
_cell.length_c   1.000
_cell.angle_alpha   90.00
_cell.angle_beta   90.00
_cell.angle_gamma   90.00
#
_symmetry.space_group_name_H-M   'P 1'
#
loop_
_entity.id
_entity.type
_entity.pdbx_description
1 polymer ?
#
loop_
_entity_poly.entity_id
_entity_poly.type
_entity_poly.pdbx_seq_one_letter_code
_entity_poly.pdbx_strand_id
1 'polypeptide(L)'
;MELGALLDHLVGKALATMLGGIPIVKPSPTELIPQQPDCVEVGTCRVIGGVRPQNFDVVYRPDGVRFAFDSKTLNDCKSVQKNYQNMINDLGTEATTVHTRFPYALVAFLVAVPHPCLSSPQKEALTGTLERLSSRASPLNSNHKAEAISLVVWDPESGEVDRDWPENTSCLRIERFSQQIQTAYLARYKGLPPHA
;
A
#
# COMPACT_ATOMS: atom_id res chain seq x y z
N MET A 1 18.14 7.77 5.45
CA MET A 1 16.72 7.38 5.58
C MET A 1 16.60 6.02 4.93
N GLU A 2 15.99 5.05 5.58
CA GLU A 2 15.75 3.75 4.97
C GLU A 2 14.77 3.86 3.80
N LEU A 3 14.92 3.02 2.78
CA LEU A 3 14.10 3.07 1.56
C LEU A 3 12.59 3.03 1.89
N GLY A 4 12.17 2.14 2.80
CA GLY A 4 10.77 2.04 3.24
C GLY A 4 10.24 3.39 3.77
N ALA A 5 10.92 3.98 4.73
CA ALA A 5 10.51 5.27 5.31
C ALA A 5 10.46 6.43 4.29
N LEU A 6 11.29 6.38 3.24
CA LEU A 6 11.21 7.33 2.13
C LEU A 6 9.92 7.11 1.31
N LEU A 7 9.63 5.85 0.97
CA LEU A 7 8.42 5.49 0.22
C LEU A 7 7.16 5.87 0.99
N ASP A 8 7.10 5.58 2.30
CA ASP A 8 5.99 5.92 3.17
C ASP A 8 5.73 7.43 3.20
N HIS A 9 6.82 8.22 3.33
CA HIS A 9 6.72 9.68 3.30
C HIS A 9 6.20 10.21 1.95
N LEU A 10 6.69 9.66 0.83
CA LEU A 10 6.24 10.06 -0.50
C LEU A 10 4.76 9.72 -0.75
N VAL A 11 4.33 8.53 -0.34
CA VAL A 11 2.92 8.12 -0.45
C VAL A 11 2.04 8.98 0.45
N GLY A 12 2.45 9.22 1.69
CA GLY A 12 1.72 10.10 2.61
C GLY A 12 1.56 11.51 2.09
N LYS A 13 2.62 12.07 1.48
CA LYS A 13 2.59 13.41 0.85
C LYS A 13 1.66 13.45 -0.36
N ALA A 14 1.71 12.44 -1.22
CA ALA A 14 0.83 12.36 -2.38
C ALA A 14 -0.64 12.23 -1.95
N LEU A 15 -0.91 11.39 -0.94
CA LEU A 15 -2.24 11.23 -0.36
C LEU A 15 -2.76 12.54 0.26
N ALA A 16 -1.97 13.21 1.09
CA ALA A 16 -2.33 14.48 1.71
C ALA A 16 -2.66 15.56 0.65
N THR A 17 -1.87 15.61 -0.44
CA THR A 17 -2.13 16.51 -1.57
C THR A 17 -3.44 16.16 -2.27
N MET A 18 -3.69 14.88 -2.55
CA MET A 18 -4.94 14.40 -3.17
C MET A 18 -6.16 14.75 -2.31
N LEU A 19 -6.01 14.73 -0.99
CA LEU A 19 -7.05 15.06 -0.01
C LEU A 19 -7.17 16.57 0.27
N GLY A 20 -6.65 17.43 -0.60
CA GLY A 20 -6.81 18.89 -0.48
C GLY A 20 -5.71 19.60 0.32
N GLY A 21 -4.57 18.96 0.53
CA GLY A 21 -3.42 19.54 1.24
C GLY A 21 -3.55 19.47 2.76
N ILE A 22 -4.20 18.45 3.28
CA ILE A 22 -4.36 18.23 4.73
C ILE A 22 -3.01 17.96 5.41
N PRO A 23 -2.90 18.19 6.74
CA PRO A 23 -1.67 17.95 7.49
C PRO A 23 -1.18 16.50 7.42
N ILE A 24 0.13 16.34 7.45
CA ILE A 24 0.79 15.05 7.71
C ILE A 24 1.27 15.05 9.16
N VAL A 25 0.91 14.03 9.90
CA VAL A 25 1.28 13.88 11.30
C VAL A 25 1.93 12.53 11.57
N LYS A 26 2.73 12.46 12.61
CA LYS A 26 3.26 11.19 13.11
C LYS A 26 2.21 10.54 14.02
N PRO A 27 1.84 9.26 13.80
CA PRO A 27 0.88 8.58 14.67
C PRO A 27 1.44 8.41 16.10
N SER A 28 0.56 8.44 17.08
CA SER A 28 0.89 7.99 18.43
C SER A 28 0.84 6.45 18.46
N PRO A 29 1.85 5.76 18.98
CA PRO A 29 1.87 4.29 19.04
C PRO A 29 0.84 3.69 20.01
N THR A 30 0.31 4.52 20.92
CA THR A 30 -0.65 4.12 21.96
C THR A 30 -2.09 4.53 21.66
N GLU A 31 -2.32 5.42 20.69
CA GLU A 31 -3.64 5.93 20.35
C GLU A 31 -4.23 5.23 19.14
N LEU A 32 -5.52 4.90 19.23
CA LEU A 32 -6.27 4.23 18.15
C LEU A 32 -7.04 5.23 17.26
N ILE A 33 -7.02 6.49 17.61
CA ILE A 33 -7.61 7.60 16.86
C ILE A 33 -6.53 8.60 16.49
N PRO A 34 -6.63 9.31 15.37
CA PRO A 34 -5.65 10.34 15.02
C PRO A 34 -5.73 11.52 15.98
N GLN A 35 -4.58 12.17 16.20
CA GLN A 35 -4.51 13.38 17.04
C GLN A 35 -5.29 14.56 16.45
N GLN A 36 -5.48 14.55 15.14
CA GLN A 36 -6.30 15.52 14.41
C GLN A 36 -7.30 14.76 13.54
N PRO A 37 -8.57 15.18 13.46
CA PRO A 37 -9.60 14.44 12.74
C PRO A 37 -9.36 14.39 11.23
N ASP A 38 -8.66 15.38 10.68
CA ASP A 38 -8.39 15.50 9.24
C ASP A 38 -6.88 15.63 9.00
N CYS A 39 -6.19 14.48 9.02
CA CYS A 39 -4.76 14.39 8.77
C CYS A 39 -4.39 13.03 8.18
N VAL A 40 -3.29 12.99 7.43
CA VAL A 40 -2.63 11.75 7.02
C VAL A 40 -1.60 11.39 8.08
N GLU A 41 -1.70 10.20 8.64
CA GLU A 41 -0.72 9.67 9.58
C GLU A 41 0.37 8.92 8.81
N VAL A 42 1.65 9.29 9.02
CA VAL A 42 2.82 8.65 8.39
C VAL A 42 3.76 8.12 9.48
N GLY A 43 4.01 6.84 9.46
CA GLY A 43 4.76 6.06 10.44
C GLY A 43 3.95 4.90 10.96
N THR A 44 4.46 4.15 11.92
CA THR A 44 3.78 2.96 12.45
C THR A 44 2.44 3.31 13.10
N CYS A 45 1.37 3.14 12.34
CA CYS A 45 0.00 3.42 12.75
C CYS A 45 -0.78 2.14 13.05
N ARG A 46 -1.26 1.98 14.28
CA ARG A 46 -2.02 0.81 14.69
C ARG A 46 -3.48 0.90 14.28
N VAL A 47 -3.92 -0.04 13.48
CA VAL A 47 -5.32 -0.20 13.05
C VAL A 47 -5.92 -1.43 13.71
N ILE A 48 -7.09 -1.28 14.33
CA ILE A 48 -7.87 -2.42 14.84
C ILE A 48 -8.77 -2.93 13.72
N GLY A 49 -8.32 -3.98 13.08
CA GLY A 49 -9.06 -4.62 12.00
C GLY A 49 -10.12 -5.63 12.48
N GLY A 50 -10.73 -6.34 11.53
CA GLY A 50 -11.75 -7.35 11.83
C GLY A 50 -11.19 -8.70 12.26
N VAL A 51 -9.93 -9.00 11.95
CA VAL A 51 -9.27 -10.26 12.31
C VAL A 51 -8.30 -10.07 13.48
N ARG A 52 -7.45 -9.06 13.40
CA ARG A 52 -6.45 -8.73 14.43
C ARG A 52 -6.07 -7.25 14.36
N PRO A 53 -5.41 -6.70 15.40
CA PRO A 53 -4.71 -5.43 15.24
C PRO A 53 -3.56 -5.58 14.22
N GLN A 54 -3.39 -4.56 13.37
CA GLN A 54 -2.35 -4.52 12.34
C GLN A 54 -1.71 -3.13 12.32
N ASN A 55 -0.42 -3.06 12.06
CA ASN A 55 0.26 -1.80 11.84
C ASN A 55 0.35 -1.52 10.34
N PHE A 56 0.21 -0.24 9.97
CA PHE A 56 0.38 0.28 8.62
C PHE A 56 1.31 1.49 8.66
N ASP A 57 1.96 1.77 7.55
CA ASP A 57 2.94 2.86 7.45
C ASP A 57 2.30 4.21 7.12
N VAL A 58 1.18 4.20 6.39
CA VAL A 58 0.38 5.41 6.11
C VAL A 58 -1.09 5.09 6.30
N VAL A 59 -1.78 5.93 7.08
CA VAL A 59 -3.22 5.76 7.34
C VAL A 59 -3.95 7.11 7.23
N TYR A 60 -5.15 7.07 6.65
CA TYR A 60 -6.13 8.14 6.73
C TYR A 60 -7.43 7.59 7.33
N ARG A 61 -7.85 8.14 8.46
CA ARG A 61 -8.97 7.59 9.26
C ARG A 61 -9.81 8.67 9.97
N PRO A 62 -10.47 9.57 9.22
CA PRO A 62 -11.22 10.68 9.81
C PRO A 62 -12.47 10.21 10.60
N ASP A 63 -13.10 9.14 10.16
CA ASP A 63 -14.33 8.56 10.73
C ASP A 63 -14.31 7.03 10.75
N GLY A 64 -13.16 6.46 10.79
CA GLY A 64 -12.79 5.07 10.54
C GLY A 64 -11.77 5.01 9.43
N VAL A 65 -11.21 3.85 9.18
CA VAL A 65 -10.16 3.71 8.15
C VAL A 65 -10.76 3.89 6.76
N ARG A 66 -10.33 4.94 6.06
CA ARG A 66 -10.62 5.17 4.64
C ARG A 66 -9.47 4.74 3.74
N PHE A 67 -8.23 4.84 4.23
CA PHE A 67 -7.03 4.42 3.52
C PHE A 67 -6.02 3.83 4.49
N ALA A 68 -5.41 2.71 4.09
CA ALA A 68 -4.30 2.07 4.78
C ALA A 68 -3.26 1.61 3.76
N PHE A 69 -2.00 1.94 4.00
CA PHE A 69 -0.88 1.61 3.12
C PHE A 69 0.26 1.01 3.92
N ASP A 70 0.91 0.02 3.33
CA ASP A 70 2.13 -0.57 3.87
C ASP A 70 3.17 -0.80 2.77
N SER A 71 4.43 -0.52 3.07
CA SER A 71 5.55 -0.74 2.17
C SER A 71 6.28 -2.04 2.51
N LYS A 72 6.44 -2.92 1.53
CA LYS A 72 7.14 -4.19 1.68
C LYS A 72 8.48 -4.12 0.94
N THR A 73 9.54 -3.82 1.67
CA THR A 73 10.89 -3.71 1.10
C THR A 73 11.70 -4.98 1.38
N LEU A 74 12.20 -5.60 0.33
CA LEU A 74 13.16 -6.69 0.40
C LEU A 74 14.52 -6.15 -0.07
N ASN A 75 15.48 -6.04 0.84
CA ASN A 75 16.69 -5.23 0.62
C ASN A 75 17.83 -6.00 -0.05
N ASP A 76 17.77 -7.33 -0.11
CA ASP A 76 18.80 -8.17 -0.70
C ASP A 76 18.22 -9.48 -1.27
N CYS A 77 18.99 -10.13 -2.16
CA CYS A 77 18.55 -11.36 -2.84
C CYS A 77 18.24 -12.53 -1.90
N LYS A 78 18.92 -12.65 -0.77
CA LYS A 78 18.64 -13.72 0.20
C LYS A 78 17.30 -13.48 0.88
N SER A 79 17.01 -12.23 1.21
CA SER A 79 15.72 -11.81 1.75
C SER A 79 14.58 -12.08 0.77
N VAL A 80 14.76 -11.77 -0.52
CA VAL A 80 13.78 -12.05 -1.57
C VAL A 80 13.47 -13.54 -1.62
N GLN A 81 14.48 -14.38 -1.80
CA GLN A 81 14.31 -15.83 -1.94
C GLN A 81 13.66 -16.49 -0.71
N LYS A 82 13.94 -15.98 0.48
CA LYS A 82 13.46 -16.55 1.74
C LYS A 82 12.08 -16.05 2.13
N ASN A 83 11.75 -14.80 1.84
CA ASN A 83 10.62 -14.11 2.44
C ASN A 83 9.51 -13.72 1.47
N TYR A 84 9.71 -13.85 0.15
CA TYR A 84 8.71 -13.34 -0.80
C TYR A 84 7.33 -14.00 -0.64
N GLN A 85 7.26 -15.30 -0.30
CA GLN A 85 5.98 -15.96 -0.07
C GLN A 85 5.29 -15.49 1.21
N ASN A 86 6.06 -15.25 2.28
CA ASN A 86 5.52 -14.68 3.51
C ASN A 86 4.97 -13.27 3.25
N MET A 87 5.72 -12.46 2.50
CA MET A 87 5.27 -11.14 2.08
C MET A 87 3.93 -11.21 1.33
N ILE A 88 3.78 -12.12 0.37
CA ILE A 88 2.51 -12.29 -0.36
C ILE A 88 1.35 -12.68 0.59
N ASN A 89 1.59 -13.57 1.54
CA ASN A 89 0.61 -13.96 2.54
C ASN A 89 0.23 -12.78 3.44
N ASP A 90 1.21 -11.95 3.80
CA ASP A 90 0.98 -10.75 4.60
C ASP A 90 0.08 -9.76 3.85
N LEU A 91 0.32 -9.47 2.56
CA LEU A 91 -0.53 -8.59 1.76
C LEU A 91 -2.01 -9.01 1.82
N GLY A 92 -2.29 -10.31 1.56
CA GLY A 92 -3.65 -10.82 1.60
C GLY A 92 -4.28 -10.79 3.00
N THR A 93 -3.49 -11.07 4.04
CA THR A 93 -3.96 -11.06 5.44
C THR A 93 -4.23 -9.65 5.93
N GLU A 94 -3.38 -8.69 5.61
CA GLU A 94 -3.52 -7.29 5.98
C GLU A 94 -4.75 -6.66 5.30
N ALA A 95 -4.92 -6.88 3.99
CA ALA A 95 -6.10 -6.45 3.26
C ALA A 95 -7.38 -7.06 3.88
N THR A 96 -7.40 -8.37 4.14
CA THR A 96 -8.52 -9.04 4.80
C THR A 96 -8.82 -8.42 6.16
N THR A 97 -7.79 -8.13 6.95
CA THR A 97 -7.93 -7.56 8.29
C THR A 97 -8.62 -6.20 8.27
N VAL A 98 -8.24 -5.32 7.34
CA VAL A 98 -8.88 -4.01 7.18
C VAL A 98 -10.29 -4.15 6.63
N HIS A 99 -10.48 -4.85 5.52
CA HIS A 99 -11.77 -4.93 4.82
C HIS A 99 -12.85 -5.67 5.61
N THR A 100 -12.49 -6.57 6.50
CA THR A 100 -13.47 -7.24 7.36
C THR A 100 -14.16 -6.26 8.32
N ARG A 101 -13.48 -5.23 8.77
CA ARG A 101 -14.06 -4.21 9.65
C ARG A 101 -14.48 -2.94 8.91
N PHE A 102 -13.71 -2.55 7.90
CA PHE A 102 -13.91 -1.34 7.11
C PHE A 102 -14.05 -1.71 5.62
N PRO A 103 -15.19 -2.25 5.19
CA PRO A 103 -15.34 -2.82 3.84
C PRO A 103 -15.17 -1.78 2.72
N TYR A 104 -15.38 -0.50 3.03
CA TYR A 104 -15.17 0.61 2.09
C TYR A 104 -13.75 1.19 2.12
N ALA A 105 -12.91 0.81 3.06
CA ALA A 105 -11.52 1.27 3.09
C ALA A 105 -10.78 0.89 1.82
N LEU A 106 -9.79 1.71 1.46
CA LEU A 106 -8.79 1.39 0.45
C LEU A 106 -7.56 0.82 1.16
N VAL A 107 -7.10 -0.31 0.68
CA VAL A 107 -5.81 -0.89 1.08
C VAL A 107 -4.88 -0.86 -0.10
N ALA A 108 -3.68 -0.33 0.09
CA ALA A 108 -2.68 -0.24 -0.95
C ALA A 108 -1.32 -0.72 -0.45
N PHE A 109 -0.53 -1.31 -1.35
CA PHE A 109 0.81 -1.79 -1.03
C PHE A 109 1.82 -1.35 -2.07
N LEU A 110 3.04 -1.10 -1.63
CA LEU A 110 4.19 -0.94 -2.49
C LEU A 110 5.21 -2.03 -2.15
N VAL A 111 5.49 -2.89 -3.12
CA VAL A 111 6.47 -3.96 -3.01
C VAL A 111 7.75 -3.51 -3.72
N ALA A 112 8.84 -3.39 -2.98
CA ALA A 112 10.15 -3.06 -3.53
C ALA A 112 11.09 -4.27 -3.45
N VAL A 113 11.61 -4.70 -4.60
CA VAL A 113 12.54 -5.82 -4.70
C VAL A 113 13.81 -5.41 -5.44
N PRO A 114 14.99 -5.86 -4.99
CA PRO A 114 16.24 -5.58 -5.67
C PRO A 114 16.42 -6.45 -6.91
N HIS A 115 17.06 -5.92 -7.93
CA HIS A 115 17.48 -6.63 -9.14
C HIS A 115 18.96 -7.04 -9.02
N PRO A 116 19.39 -8.21 -9.49
CA PRO A 116 18.69 -9.27 -10.26
C PRO A 116 18.32 -10.52 -9.41
N CYS A 117 17.51 -10.39 -8.39
CA CYS A 117 17.29 -11.44 -7.36
C CYS A 117 16.33 -12.57 -7.74
N LEU A 118 15.61 -12.46 -8.84
CA LEU A 118 14.62 -13.45 -9.28
C LEU A 118 14.92 -13.98 -10.68
N SER A 119 14.76 -15.29 -10.87
CA SER A 119 14.73 -15.92 -12.20
C SER A 119 13.45 -15.53 -12.96
N SER A 120 13.44 -15.69 -14.29
CA SER A 120 12.28 -15.38 -15.12
C SER A 120 10.99 -16.09 -14.65
N PRO A 121 10.97 -17.40 -14.32
CA PRO A 121 9.78 -18.03 -13.75
C PRO A 121 9.31 -17.45 -12.42
N GLN A 122 10.26 -17.02 -11.56
CA GLN A 122 9.92 -16.38 -10.29
C GLN A 122 9.34 -14.97 -10.49
N LYS A 123 9.85 -14.22 -11.46
CA LYS A 123 9.31 -12.91 -11.85
C LYS A 123 7.85 -13.04 -12.32
N GLU A 124 7.58 -13.99 -13.23
CA GLU A 124 6.22 -14.27 -13.71
C GLU A 124 5.28 -14.69 -12.58
N ALA A 125 5.73 -15.59 -11.70
CA ALA A 125 4.94 -16.05 -10.56
C ALA A 125 4.62 -14.92 -9.58
N LEU A 126 5.60 -14.05 -9.26
CA LEU A 126 5.42 -12.89 -8.39
C LEU A 126 4.44 -11.91 -9.03
N THR A 127 4.69 -11.49 -10.27
CA THR A 127 3.84 -10.54 -11.01
C THR A 127 2.41 -11.03 -11.08
N GLY A 128 2.19 -12.26 -11.57
CA GLY A 128 0.84 -12.82 -11.70
C GLY A 128 0.13 -12.99 -10.34
N THR A 129 0.86 -13.19 -9.25
CA THR A 129 0.27 -13.26 -7.91
C THR A 129 -0.12 -11.88 -7.40
N LEU A 130 0.74 -10.88 -7.54
CA LEU A 130 0.43 -9.50 -7.14
C LEU A 130 -0.73 -8.91 -7.98
N GLU A 131 -0.82 -9.22 -9.27
CA GLU A 131 -1.95 -8.82 -10.11
C GLU A 131 -3.28 -9.43 -9.64
N ARG A 132 -3.28 -10.70 -9.22
CA ARG A 132 -4.48 -11.34 -8.65
C ARG A 132 -4.91 -10.73 -7.32
N LEU A 133 -3.95 -10.27 -6.50
CA LEU A 133 -4.22 -9.61 -5.22
C LEU A 133 -4.57 -8.12 -5.38
N SER A 134 -4.31 -7.52 -6.53
CA SER A 134 -4.57 -6.10 -6.81
C SER A 134 -5.98 -5.87 -7.38
N SER A 135 -6.29 -4.59 -7.59
CA SER A 135 -7.47 -4.11 -8.35
C SER A 135 -8.83 -4.52 -7.75
N ARG A 136 -8.97 -4.38 -6.43
CA ARG A 136 -10.27 -4.49 -5.75
C ARG A 136 -11.16 -3.32 -6.12
N ALA A 137 -12.04 -3.52 -7.08
CA ALA A 137 -12.87 -2.44 -7.65
C ALA A 137 -14.07 -2.07 -6.76
N SER A 138 -14.58 -3.02 -5.96
CA SER A 138 -15.81 -2.85 -5.18
C SER A 138 -15.69 -3.42 -3.77
N PRO A 139 -16.36 -2.84 -2.76
CA PRO A 139 -16.48 -3.41 -1.42
C PRO A 139 -17.06 -4.83 -1.40
N LEU A 140 -17.76 -5.25 -2.45
CA LEU A 140 -18.31 -6.60 -2.59
C LEU A 140 -17.27 -7.62 -3.10
N ASN A 141 -16.13 -7.17 -3.59
CA ASN A 141 -15.06 -8.09 -3.98
C ASN A 141 -14.37 -8.70 -2.75
N SER A 142 -13.60 -9.75 -2.99
CA SER A 142 -12.90 -10.49 -1.93
C SER A 142 -12.02 -9.59 -1.06
N ASN A 143 -12.12 -9.77 0.25
CA ASN A 143 -11.43 -8.95 1.25
C ASN A 143 -9.91 -9.06 1.22
N HIS A 144 -9.36 -10.16 0.65
CA HIS A 144 -7.92 -10.36 0.53
C HIS A 144 -7.27 -9.56 -0.61
N LYS A 145 -8.07 -8.89 -1.44
CA LYS A 145 -7.56 -8.03 -2.52
C LYS A 145 -7.33 -6.61 -2.01
N ALA A 146 -6.28 -5.98 -2.52
CA ALA A 146 -6.01 -4.56 -2.33
C ALA A 146 -6.56 -3.74 -3.51
N GLU A 147 -6.84 -2.48 -3.30
CA GLU A 147 -7.26 -1.54 -4.33
C GLU A 147 -6.10 -1.22 -5.30
N ALA A 148 -4.89 -1.09 -4.77
CA ALA A 148 -3.69 -0.86 -5.56
C ALA A 148 -2.50 -1.63 -4.97
N ILE A 149 -1.74 -2.26 -5.84
CA ILE A 149 -0.41 -2.79 -5.52
C ILE A 149 0.55 -2.28 -6.56
N SER A 150 1.69 -1.75 -6.13
CA SER A 150 2.78 -1.41 -7.03
C SER A 150 3.98 -2.31 -6.78
N LEU A 151 4.66 -2.73 -7.86
CA LEU A 151 5.93 -3.45 -7.81
C LEU A 151 7.03 -2.54 -8.34
N VAL A 152 7.96 -2.19 -7.47
CA VAL A 152 9.17 -1.43 -7.80
C VAL A 152 10.36 -2.35 -7.77
N VAL A 153 11.04 -2.47 -8.89
CA VAL A 153 12.28 -3.23 -9.02
C VAL A 153 13.42 -2.24 -9.15
N TRP A 154 14.42 -2.38 -8.32
CA TRP A 154 15.49 -1.37 -8.25
C TRP A 154 16.87 -2.04 -8.14
N ASP A 155 17.86 -1.35 -8.68
CA ASP A 155 19.25 -1.76 -8.57
C ASP A 155 19.86 -1.16 -7.28
N PRO A 156 20.30 -1.99 -6.32
CA PRO A 156 20.88 -1.50 -5.07
C PRO A 156 22.20 -0.73 -5.24
N GLU A 157 22.93 -0.95 -6.34
CA GLU A 157 24.22 -0.30 -6.59
C GLU A 157 24.04 1.10 -7.21
N SER A 158 23.17 1.21 -8.22
CA SER A 158 22.92 2.48 -8.93
C SER A 158 21.75 3.28 -8.35
N GLY A 159 20.82 2.62 -7.64
CA GLY A 159 19.54 3.20 -7.21
C GLY A 159 18.52 3.35 -8.34
N GLU A 160 18.84 2.88 -9.55
CA GLU A 160 17.92 2.98 -10.69
C GLU A 160 16.77 1.98 -10.59
N VAL A 161 15.58 2.42 -11.03
CA VAL A 161 14.39 1.57 -11.12
C VAL A 161 14.35 0.89 -12.49
N ASP A 162 14.12 -0.42 -12.48
CA ASP A 162 13.92 -1.21 -13.70
C ASP A 162 12.67 -0.72 -14.44
N ARG A 163 12.85 -0.28 -15.68
CA ARG A 163 11.77 0.27 -16.52
C ARG A 163 11.05 -0.81 -17.33
N ASP A 164 11.61 -1.99 -17.42
CA ASP A 164 11.09 -3.07 -18.26
C ASP A 164 10.24 -4.07 -17.44
N TRP A 165 10.44 -4.10 -16.11
CA TRP A 165 9.68 -4.98 -15.25
C TRP A 165 9.13 -4.23 -14.01
N PRO A 166 7.81 -4.35 -13.72
CA PRO A 166 6.77 -5.06 -14.47
C PRO A 166 6.48 -4.43 -15.84
N GLU A 167 5.87 -5.19 -16.74
CA GLU A 167 5.55 -4.73 -18.11
C GLU A 167 4.72 -3.43 -18.11
N ASN A 168 4.87 -2.63 -19.16
CA ASN A 168 4.21 -1.31 -19.27
C ASN A 168 2.68 -1.36 -19.21
N THR A 169 2.08 -2.50 -19.55
CA THR A 169 0.62 -2.73 -19.49
C THR A 169 0.14 -3.18 -18.12
N SER A 170 1.03 -3.65 -17.26
CA SER A 170 0.69 -4.17 -15.93
C SER A 170 0.07 -3.11 -15.02
N CYS A 171 -0.94 -3.52 -14.24
CA CYS A 171 -1.53 -2.68 -13.20
C CYS A 171 -0.56 -2.41 -12.03
N LEU A 172 0.56 -3.15 -11.94
CA LEU A 172 1.56 -3.02 -10.88
C LEU A 172 2.57 -1.89 -11.12
N ARG A 173 2.49 -1.19 -12.25
CA ARG A 173 3.39 -0.07 -12.55
C ARG A 173 3.19 1.07 -11.56
N ILE A 174 4.32 1.61 -11.05
CA ILE A 174 4.30 2.71 -10.08
C ILE A 174 3.62 3.97 -10.64
N GLU A 175 3.72 4.19 -11.95
CA GLU A 175 3.11 5.34 -12.62
C GLU A 175 1.57 5.30 -12.58
N ARG A 176 0.98 4.13 -12.36
CA ARG A 176 -0.47 3.93 -12.24
C ARG A 176 -0.98 3.97 -10.81
N PHE A 177 -0.09 3.82 -9.83
CA PHE A 177 -0.43 3.62 -8.43
C PHE A 177 -1.29 4.75 -7.86
N SER A 178 -0.85 5.99 -8.00
CA SER A 178 -1.61 7.16 -7.49
C SER A 178 -2.98 7.31 -8.17
N GLN A 179 -3.06 7.05 -9.47
CA GLN A 179 -4.32 7.13 -10.21
C GLN A 179 -5.31 6.03 -9.77
N GLN A 180 -4.83 4.82 -9.50
CA GLN A 180 -5.67 3.73 -9.00
C GLN A 180 -6.28 4.09 -7.64
N ILE A 181 -5.46 4.61 -6.72
CA ILE A 181 -5.90 5.07 -5.40
C ILE A 181 -6.92 6.19 -5.53
N GLN A 182 -6.62 7.23 -6.33
CA GLN A 182 -7.52 8.36 -6.54
C GLN A 182 -8.86 7.91 -7.11
N THR A 183 -8.84 7.06 -8.14
CA THR A 183 -10.07 6.55 -8.77
C THR A 183 -10.91 5.77 -7.77
N ALA A 184 -10.31 4.87 -7.00
CA ALA A 184 -11.01 4.08 -6.00
C ALA A 184 -11.53 4.95 -4.85
N TYR A 185 -10.76 5.97 -4.42
CA TYR A 185 -11.17 6.89 -3.37
C TYR A 185 -12.37 7.73 -3.80
N LEU A 186 -12.33 8.34 -4.96
CA LEU A 186 -13.43 9.15 -5.50
C LEU A 186 -14.69 8.30 -5.71
N ALA A 187 -14.55 7.06 -6.17
CA ALA A 187 -15.70 6.16 -6.35
C ALA A 187 -16.44 5.85 -5.03
N ARG A 188 -15.75 5.93 -3.89
CA ARG A 188 -16.31 5.54 -2.58
C ARG A 188 -16.64 6.73 -1.67
N TYR A 189 -15.87 7.81 -1.75
CA TYR A 189 -15.91 8.90 -0.78
C TYR A 189 -16.21 10.29 -1.38
N LYS A 190 -16.40 10.40 -2.69
CA LYS A 190 -16.79 11.67 -3.31
C LYS A 190 -18.11 12.17 -2.71
N GLY A 191 -18.12 13.41 -2.29
CA GLY A 191 -19.30 14.03 -1.67
C GLY A 191 -19.50 13.69 -0.20
N LEU A 192 -18.53 12.99 0.44
CA LEU A 192 -18.54 12.71 1.87
C LEU A 192 -17.53 13.59 2.60
N PRO A 193 -17.88 14.12 3.81
CA PRO A 193 -16.91 14.83 4.63
C PRO A 193 -15.69 13.96 4.95
N PRO A 194 -14.52 14.56 5.22
CA PRO A 194 -14.23 15.99 5.19
C PRO A 194 -13.96 16.54 3.79
N HIS A 195 -13.86 15.70 2.77
CA HIS A 195 -13.50 16.06 1.40
C HIS A 195 -14.71 15.88 0.46
N ALA A 196 -15.73 16.68 0.70
CA ALA A 196 -16.94 16.73 -0.12
C ALA A 196 -16.74 17.56 -1.39
#